data_28766631426ab91411faa1149907c77c
#
_entry.id   28766631426ab91411faa1149907c77c
#
_cell.length_a   1.000
_cell.length_b   1.000
_cell.length_c   1.000
_cell.angle_alpha   90.00
_cell.angle_beta   90.00
_cell.angle_gamma   90.00
#
_symmetry.space_group_name_H-M   'P 1'
#
loop_
_entity.id
_entity.type
_entity.pdbx_description
1 polymer ?
#
loop_
_entity_poly.entity_id
_entity_poly.type
_entity_poly.pdbx_seq_one_letter_code
_entity_poly.pdbx_strand_id
1 'polypeptide(L)'
;PPYFIGFDGGKGWDSQWKTEKEYLAWCKLWTDECVRVLKPNRMLVVWGTLKTDTFLRYKLDILNSYESMHGQNEIIWGYNWGGRAKTNFARKHEYAWCYSKGKDFLFNDHDIRVERKVKKNLRTGKEYTQGTIPTCIWEKNNHTTSKDYVGWHPTTKNVDILERIVRAYSNEGDNVLDIFSGSGSTAVASLRCDRKVLGCELDEEYYEKSIVRIEESIGITRFMNADN
;
A
#
# COMPACT_ATOMS: atom_id res chain seq x y z
N PRO A 1 -7.10 4.10 0.50
CA PRO A 1 -8.40 4.73 0.75
C PRO A 1 -9.09 4.10 1.96
N PRO A 2 -10.14 4.76 2.52
CA PRO A 2 -11.16 4.11 3.35
C PRO A 2 -11.74 2.86 2.67
N TYR A 3 -12.16 1.85 3.45
CA TYR A 3 -12.59 0.56 2.90
C TYR A 3 -14.11 0.36 2.91
N PHE A 4 -14.84 1.33 3.46
CA PHE A 4 -16.29 1.27 3.63
C PHE A 4 -16.74 0.03 4.43
N ILE A 5 -16.06 -0.22 5.54
CA ILE A 5 -16.33 -1.35 6.47
C ILE A 5 -16.56 -0.87 7.90
N GLY A 6 -16.61 0.45 8.13
CA GLY A 6 -16.81 1.08 9.44
C GLY A 6 -15.67 0.88 10.42
N PHE A 7 -14.43 0.77 9.94
CA PHE A 7 -13.24 0.57 10.78
C PHE A 7 -12.31 1.77 10.71
N ASP A 8 -12.58 2.79 11.51
CA ASP A 8 -11.92 4.10 11.45
C ASP A 8 -11.42 4.61 12.82
N GLY A 9 -11.43 3.76 13.84
CA GLY A 9 -11.04 4.19 15.19
C GLY A 9 -12.01 5.19 15.83
N GLY A 10 -13.25 5.27 15.34
CA GLY A 10 -14.29 6.18 15.82
C GLY A 10 -14.22 7.60 15.25
N LYS A 11 -13.38 7.84 14.24
CA LYS A 11 -13.22 9.16 13.60
C LYS A 11 -14.20 9.43 12.43
N GLY A 12 -14.96 8.41 12.00
CA GLY A 12 -16.02 8.56 10.99
C GLY A 12 -15.55 8.58 9.53
N TRP A 13 -14.25 8.54 9.24
CA TRP A 13 -13.74 8.65 7.86
C TRP A 13 -14.02 7.40 7.00
N ASP A 14 -14.28 6.21 7.60
CA ASP A 14 -14.64 4.97 6.86
C ASP A 14 -16.16 4.71 6.87
N SER A 15 -16.96 5.59 7.47
CA SER A 15 -18.41 5.46 7.63
C SER A 15 -19.22 6.68 7.17
N GLN A 16 -18.60 7.59 6.41
CA GLN A 16 -19.23 8.84 5.96
C GLN A 16 -20.25 8.68 4.83
N TRP A 17 -20.23 7.55 4.11
CA TRP A 17 -21.19 7.27 3.03
C TRP A 17 -22.35 6.43 3.54
N LYS A 18 -23.57 6.75 3.09
CA LYS A 18 -24.79 6.02 3.47
C LYS A 18 -25.00 4.76 2.64
N THR A 19 -24.48 4.74 1.41
CA THR A 19 -24.66 3.65 0.47
C THR A 19 -23.37 3.30 -0.25
N GLU A 20 -23.28 2.06 -0.71
CA GLU A 20 -22.17 1.60 -1.58
C GLU A 20 -22.06 2.44 -2.85
N LYS A 21 -23.19 2.88 -3.41
CA LYS A 21 -23.23 3.73 -4.61
C LYS A 21 -22.55 5.08 -4.36
N GLU A 22 -22.81 5.71 -3.22
CA GLU A 22 -22.16 6.98 -2.83
C GLU A 22 -20.66 6.78 -2.64
N TYR A 23 -20.27 5.70 -1.98
CA TYR A 23 -18.86 5.35 -1.79
C TYR A 23 -18.15 5.12 -3.13
N LEU A 24 -18.72 4.32 -4.03
CA LEU A 24 -18.14 4.05 -5.35
C LEU A 24 -18.07 5.33 -6.22
N ALA A 25 -19.08 6.20 -6.15
CA ALA A 25 -19.02 7.49 -6.81
C ALA A 25 -17.86 8.36 -6.30
N TRP A 26 -17.66 8.41 -4.99
CA TRP A 26 -16.49 9.07 -4.40
C TRP A 26 -15.17 8.40 -4.81
N CYS A 27 -15.11 7.06 -4.86
CA CYS A 27 -13.93 6.34 -5.36
C CYS A 27 -13.59 6.73 -6.80
N LYS A 28 -14.60 6.91 -7.65
CA LYS A 28 -14.40 7.34 -9.03
C LYS A 28 -13.71 8.71 -9.12
N LEU A 29 -14.12 9.67 -8.30
CA LEU A 29 -13.56 11.02 -8.30
C LEU A 29 -12.05 11.04 -8.04
N TRP A 30 -11.60 10.43 -6.95
CA TRP A 30 -10.17 10.42 -6.65
C TRP A 30 -9.37 9.51 -7.59
N THR A 31 -10.00 8.44 -8.14
CA THR A 31 -9.35 7.59 -9.12
C THR A 31 -9.13 8.34 -10.44
N ASP A 32 -10.10 9.15 -10.89
CA ASP A 32 -9.96 10.01 -12.07
C ASP A 32 -8.71 10.92 -11.95
N GLU A 33 -8.53 11.54 -10.78
CA GLU A 33 -7.38 12.40 -10.53
C GLU A 33 -6.06 11.61 -10.45
N CYS A 34 -6.06 10.43 -9.81
CA CYS A 34 -4.89 9.56 -9.82
C CYS A 34 -4.49 9.16 -11.24
N VAL A 35 -5.45 8.73 -12.06
CA VAL A 35 -5.20 8.37 -13.46
C VAL A 35 -4.74 9.58 -14.27
N ARG A 36 -5.31 10.77 -14.02
CA ARG A 36 -4.92 12.01 -14.70
C ARG A 36 -3.45 12.35 -14.45
N VAL A 37 -3.01 12.35 -13.18
CA VAL A 37 -1.65 12.77 -12.80
C VAL A 37 -0.59 11.66 -12.96
N LEU A 38 -1.01 10.40 -13.02
CA LEU A 38 -0.10 9.28 -13.22
C LEU A 38 0.59 9.38 -14.57
N LYS A 39 1.91 9.35 -14.59
CA LYS A 39 2.70 9.35 -15.83
C LYS A 39 2.50 8.06 -16.62
N PRO A 40 2.63 8.07 -17.95
CA PRO A 40 2.67 6.86 -18.76
C PRO A 40 3.70 5.85 -18.21
N ASN A 41 3.38 4.57 -18.33
CA ASN A 41 4.25 3.46 -17.91
C ASN A 41 4.56 3.43 -16.40
N ARG A 42 3.71 4.07 -15.57
CA ARG A 42 3.81 4.04 -14.10
C ARG A 42 2.64 3.29 -13.49
N MET A 43 2.77 2.98 -12.21
CA MET A 43 1.87 2.08 -11.49
C MET A 43 0.98 2.85 -10.51
N LEU A 44 -0.32 2.55 -10.54
CA LEU A 44 -1.28 2.85 -9.49
C LEU A 44 -1.46 1.60 -8.64
N VAL A 45 -1.29 1.72 -7.33
CA VAL A 45 -1.52 0.62 -6.38
C VAL A 45 -2.61 1.02 -5.42
N VAL A 46 -3.69 0.25 -5.37
CA VAL A 46 -4.85 0.54 -4.51
C VAL A 46 -5.06 -0.59 -3.52
N TRP A 47 -4.94 -0.26 -2.24
CA TRP A 47 -5.20 -1.17 -1.12
C TRP A 47 -6.68 -1.29 -0.80
N GLY A 48 -7.11 -2.48 -0.39
CA GLY A 48 -8.47 -2.73 0.04
C GLY A 48 -8.68 -4.13 0.62
N THR A 49 -9.93 -4.42 0.95
CA THR A 49 -10.33 -5.71 1.55
C THR A 49 -11.58 -6.25 0.87
N LEU A 50 -11.67 -7.57 0.80
CA LEU A 50 -12.89 -8.27 0.34
C LEU A 50 -13.78 -8.72 1.52
N LYS A 51 -13.80 -7.97 2.64
CA LYS A 51 -14.78 -8.18 3.71
C LYS A 51 -16.21 -8.01 3.19
N THR A 52 -16.38 -7.07 2.26
CA THR A 52 -17.58 -6.84 1.45
C THR A 52 -17.22 -6.93 -0.03
N ASP A 53 -18.20 -7.02 -0.91
CA ASP A 53 -17.97 -7.05 -2.35
C ASP A 53 -17.62 -5.67 -2.92
N THR A 54 -17.70 -4.61 -2.14
CA THR A 54 -17.49 -3.22 -2.55
C THR A 54 -16.12 -3.00 -3.20
N PHE A 55 -15.06 -3.58 -2.63
CA PHE A 55 -13.72 -3.45 -3.22
C PHE A 55 -13.57 -4.22 -4.54
N LEU A 56 -14.30 -5.34 -4.70
CA LEU A 56 -14.37 -6.05 -5.98
C LEU A 56 -15.14 -5.22 -7.02
N ARG A 57 -16.27 -4.60 -6.63
CA ARG A 57 -17.03 -3.69 -7.50
C ARG A 57 -16.19 -2.50 -7.92
N TYR A 58 -15.43 -1.89 -7.00
CA TYR A 58 -14.47 -0.84 -7.33
C TYR A 58 -13.49 -1.26 -8.44
N LYS A 59 -12.94 -2.49 -8.36
CA LYS A 59 -12.08 -3.03 -9.42
C LYS A 59 -12.81 -3.17 -10.74
N LEU A 60 -13.98 -3.82 -10.72
CA LEU A 60 -14.72 -4.19 -11.94
C LEU A 60 -15.35 -2.96 -12.62
N ASP A 61 -15.97 -2.08 -11.84
CA ASP A 61 -16.79 -1.00 -12.37
C ASP A 61 -15.99 0.31 -12.56
N ILE A 62 -14.87 0.48 -11.83
CA ILE A 62 -14.07 1.71 -11.90
C ILE A 62 -12.70 1.44 -12.50
N LEU A 63 -11.83 0.63 -11.86
CA LEU A 63 -10.47 0.44 -12.38
C LEU A 63 -10.43 -0.13 -13.78
N ASN A 64 -11.30 -1.10 -14.09
CA ASN A 64 -11.37 -1.72 -15.41
C ASN A 64 -12.05 -0.84 -16.47
N SER A 65 -12.70 0.26 -16.09
CA SER A 65 -13.35 1.19 -17.04
C SER A 65 -12.38 2.11 -17.77
N TYR A 66 -11.15 2.24 -17.29
CA TYR A 66 -10.14 3.09 -17.94
C TYR A 66 -9.38 2.32 -19.02
N GLU A 67 -9.56 2.68 -20.28
CA GLU A 67 -8.83 2.07 -21.42
C GLU A 67 -7.32 2.21 -21.31
N SER A 68 -6.84 3.27 -20.67
CA SER A 68 -5.41 3.54 -20.45
C SER A 68 -4.79 2.76 -19.30
N MET A 69 -5.60 2.12 -18.45
CA MET A 69 -5.14 1.40 -17.27
C MET A 69 -5.23 -0.11 -17.47
N HIS A 70 -4.16 -0.82 -17.15
CA HIS A 70 -4.06 -2.26 -17.34
C HIS A 70 -3.75 -2.95 -16.01
N GLY A 71 -4.60 -3.89 -15.59
CA GLY A 71 -4.37 -4.71 -14.42
C GLY A 71 -3.14 -5.61 -14.62
N GLN A 72 -2.15 -5.46 -13.76
CA GLN A 72 -0.87 -6.18 -13.85
C GLN A 72 -0.77 -7.27 -12.80
N ASN A 73 -1.15 -6.98 -11.57
CA ASN A 73 -1.03 -7.94 -10.47
C ASN A 73 -2.02 -7.62 -9.36
N GLU A 74 -2.21 -8.61 -8.48
CA GLU A 74 -2.81 -8.41 -7.16
C GLU A 74 -1.84 -8.94 -6.11
N ILE A 75 -1.56 -8.12 -5.11
CA ILE A 75 -0.74 -8.48 -3.98
C ILE A 75 -1.67 -8.86 -2.84
N ILE A 76 -1.43 -9.99 -2.20
CA ILE A 76 -2.15 -10.47 -1.03
C ILE A 76 -1.21 -10.31 0.17
N TRP A 77 -1.54 -9.40 1.06
CA TRP A 77 -0.84 -9.26 2.33
C TRP A 77 -1.53 -10.06 3.42
N GLY A 78 -0.95 -11.21 3.77
CA GLY A 78 -1.37 -12.04 4.88
C GLY A 78 -0.73 -11.60 6.20
N TYR A 79 -1.52 -11.67 7.30
CA TYR A 79 -1.07 -11.37 8.65
C TYR A 79 -1.70 -12.33 9.66
N ASN A 80 -1.05 -12.52 10.82
CA ASN A 80 -1.49 -13.50 11.84
C ASN A 80 -2.22 -12.89 13.05
N TRP A 81 -2.39 -11.58 13.09
CA TRP A 81 -3.10 -10.85 14.15
C TRP A 81 -4.60 -10.68 13.85
N GLY A 82 -5.34 -10.15 14.84
CA GLY A 82 -6.78 -9.94 14.75
C GLY A 82 -7.62 -11.05 15.38
N GLY A 83 -8.92 -10.84 15.40
CA GLY A 83 -9.88 -11.73 16.05
C GLY A 83 -9.92 -13.16 15.49
N ARG A 84 -10.43 -14.09 16.28
CA ARG A 84 -10.73 -15.45 15.84
C ARG A 84 -12.17 -15.53 15.38
N ALA A 85 -12.41 -16.09 14.20
CA ALA A 85 -13.76 -16.42 13.78
C ALA A 85 -14.27 -17.65 14.55
N LYS A 86 -15.55 -17.63 14.92
CA LYS A 86 -16.18 -18.76 15.65
C LYS A 86 -16.84 -19.76 14.71
N THR A 87 -17.34 -19.31 13.57
CA THR A 87 -18.20 -20.07 12.65
C THR A 87 -17.67 -20.15 11.22
N ASN A 88 -16.55 -19.51 10.93
CA ASN A 88 -15.95 -19.51 9.59
C ASN A 88 -14.45 -19.28 9.69
N PHE A 89 -13.73 -19.33 8.56
CA PHE A 89 -12.31 -18.98 8.49
C PHE A 89 -12.10 -17.48 8.76
N ALA A 90 -11.14 -17.14 9.63
CA ALA A 90 -10.77 -15.76 9.89
C ALA A 90 -10.11 -15.15 8.65
N ARG A 91 -10.64 -14.03 8.15
CA ARG A 91 -10.03 -13.26 7.08
C ARG A 91 -8.85 -12.47 7.66
N LYS A 92 -7.62 -12.87 7.29
CA LYS A 92 -6.37 -12.29 7.77
C LYS A 92 -5.49 -11.86 6.63
N HIS A 93 -6.06 -11.10 5.71
CA HIS A 93 -5.34 -10.56 4.56
C HIS A 93 -6.04 -9.32 4.02
N GLU A 94 -5.24 -8.52 3.34
CA GLU A 94 -5.67 -7.40 2.50
C GLU A 94 -5.15 -7.60 1.09
N TYR A 95 -5.73 -6.86 0.15
CA TYR A 95 -5.34 -6.87 -1.26
C TYR A 95 -4.75 -5.53 -1.66
N ALA A 96 -3.83 -5.55 -2.62
CA ALA A 96 -3.44 -4.38 -3.38
C ALA A 96 -3.62 -4.67 -4.88
N TRP A 97 -4.49 -3.92 -5.55
CA TRP A 97 -4.64 -3.97 -7.00
C TRP A 97 -3.56 -3.11 -7.65
N CYS A 98 -2.74 -3.70 -8.53
CA CYS A 98 -1.67 -3.02 -9.25
C CYS A 98 -2.09 -2.80 -10.70
N TYR A 99 -2.22 -1.54 -11.12
CA TYR A 99 -2.63 -1.13 -12.45
C TYR A 99 -1.58 -0.20 -13.07
N SER A 100 -1.08 -0.53 -14.26
CA SER A 100 -0.18 0.34 -15.01
C SER A 100 -0.94 1.27 -15.94
N LYS A 101 -0.45 2.49 -16.12
CA LYS A 101 -0.90 3.38 -17.19
C LYS A 101 -0.12 3.09 -18.47
N GLY A 102 -0.73 2.31 -19.34
CA GLY A 102 -0.10 1.74 -20.52
C GLY A 102 0.32 0.28 -20.34
N LYS A 103 0.58 -0.41 -21.46
CA LYS A 103 0.93 -1.84 -21.48
C LYS A 103 2.35 -2.11 -20.99
N ASP A 104 3.28 -1.24 -21.39
CA ASP A 104 4.65 -1.26 -20.89
C ASP A 104 4.70 -0.52 -19.56
N PHE A 105 5.40 -1.06 -18.57
CA PHE A 105 5.54 -0.43 -17.27
C PHE A 105 6.89 -0.74 -16.64
N LEU A 106 7.33 0.16 -15.76
CA LEU A 106 8.55 -0.03 -14.99
C LEU A 106 8.36 -1.14 -13.97
N PHE A 107 9.27 -2.13 -14.01
CA PHE A 107 9.35 -3.18 -13.00
C PHE A 107 10.81 -3.53 -12.72
N ASN A 108 11.33 -3.12 -11.57
CA ASN A 108 12.70 -3.32 -11.14
C ASN A 108 12.83 -4.67 -10.41
N ASP A 109 12.84 -5.76 -11.16
CA ASP A 109 12.87 -7.11 -10.60
C ASP A 109 14.15 -7.39 -9.77
N HIS A 110 15.27 -6.80 -10.13
CA HIS A 110 16.53 -6.95 -9.41
C HIS A 110 16.47 -6.42 -7.98
N ASP A 111 15.79 -5.30 -7.75
CA ASP A 111 15.74 -4.59 -6.47
C ASP A 111 14.87 -5.28 -5.42
N ILE A 112 14.05 -6.25 -5.87
CA ILE A 112 13.09 -6.96 -5.02
C ILE A 112 13.36 -8.46 -4.90
N ARG A 113 14.44 -8.97 -5.50
CA ARG A 113 14.76 -10.41 -5.47
C ARG A 113 15.01 -10.88 -4.05
N VAL A 114 14.47 -12.05 -3.74
CA VAL A 114 14.64 -12.74 -2.46
C VAL A 114 15.48 -14.01 -2.67
N GLU A 115 16.05 -14.52 -1.57
CA GLU A 115 16.81 -15.76 -1.63
C GLU A 115 15.95 -16.94 -2.10
N ARG A 116 16.48 -17.76 -2.99
CA ARG A 116 15.80 -18.97 -3.43
C ARG A 116 15.85 -20.05 -2.36
N LYS A 117 14.69 -20.63 -2.05
CA LYS A 117 14.61 -21.83 -1.21
C LYS A 117 15.24 -23.05 -1.90
N VAL A 118 15.10 -23.13 -3.23
CA VAL A 118 15.68 -24.21 -4.05
C VAL A 118 16.89 -23.66 -4.79
N LYS A 119 18.07 -24.21 -4.53
CA LYS A 119 19.34 -23.70 -5.09
C LYS A 119 19.62 -24.18 -6.51
N LYS A 120 18.97 -25.25 -6.97
CA LYS A 120 19.13 -25.79 -8.33
C LYS A 120 17.82 -26.28 -8.92
N ASN A 121 17.75 -26.27 -10.24
CA ASN A 121 16.64 -26.85 -11.00
C ASN A 121 16.64 -28.35 -10.84
N LEU A 122 15.59 -28.93 -10.28
CA LEU A 122 15.51 -30.38 -10.01
C LEU A 122 15.45 -31.22 -11.27
N ARG A 123 15.00 -30.69 -12.41
CA ARG A 123 14.94 -31.41 -13.68
C ARG A 123 16.23 -31.35 -14.46
N THR A 124 16.94 -30.23 -14.46
CA THR A 124 18.14 -30.01 -15.28
C THR A 124 19.43 -30.06 -14.47
N GLY A 125 19.36 -30.07 -13.13
CA GLY A 125 20.53 -30.00 -12.25
C GLY A 125 21.23 -28.63 -12.23
N LYS A 126 20.83 -27.67 -13.06
CA LYS A 126 21.48 -26.36 -13.18
C LYS A 126 21.30 -25.56 -11.88
N GLU A 127 22.38 -25.03 -11.35
CA GLU A 127 22.35 -24.14 -10.19
C GLU A 127 21.80 -22.75 -10.54
N TYR A 128 21.08 -22.17 -9.60
CA TYR A 128 20.61 -20.79 -9.68
C TYR A 128 21.63 -19.86 -9.02
N THR A 129 22.17 -18.92 -9.77
CA THR A 129 23.16 -17.94 -9.30
C THR A 129 22.54 -16.67 -8.76
N GLN A 130 21.25 -16.44 -9.02
CA GLN A 130 20.53 -15.24 -8.61
C GLN A 130 19.32 -15.58 -7.74
N GLY A 131 18.87 -14.62 -6.94
CA GLY A 131 17.61 -14.69 -6.22
C GLY A 131 16.39 -14.88 -7.15
N THR A 132 15.21 -14.97 -6.59
CA THR A 132 13.96 -15.07 -7.34
C THR A 132 13.07 -13.85 -7.07
N ILE A 133 12.28 -13.45 -8.05
CA ILE A 133 11.19 -12.50 -7.82
C ILE A 133 10.24 -13.12 -6.79
N PRO A 134 9.85 -12.40 -5.73
CA PRO A 134 8.88 -12.91 -4.76
C PRO A 134 7.51 -13.16 -5.41
N THR A 135 6.75 -14.08 -4.85
CA THR A 135 5.34 -14.28 -5.25
C THR A 135 4.50 -13.07 -4.85
N CYS A 136 3.25 -13.00 -5.31
CA CYS A 136 2.31 -11.95 -4.92
C CYS A 136 1.66 -12.18 -3.54
N ILE A 137 1.92 -13.31 -2.88
CA ILE A 137 1.41 -13.61 -1.53
C ILE A 137 2.52 -13.31 -0.54
N TRP A 138 2.30 -12.32 0.32
CA TRP A 138 3.28 -11.82 1.28
C TRP A 138 2.78 -11.94 2.70
N GLU A 139 3.52 -12.68 3.51
CA GLU A 139 3.24 -12.82 4.94
C GLU A 139 4.15 -11.87 5.71
N LYS A 140 3.57 -10.82 6.28
CA LYS A 140 4.25 -9.85 7.15
C LYS A 140 3.31 -9.40 8.25
N ASN A 141 3.75 -9.52 9.46
CA ASN A 141 2.99 -9.04 10.60
C ASN A 141 3.25 -7.55 10.83
N ASN A 142 2.19 -6.77 10.91
CA ASN A 142 2.25 -5.39 11.39
C ASN A 142 1.96 -5.41 12.89
N HIS A 143 2.82 -6.04 13.65
CA HIS A 143 2.58 -6.23 15.08
C HIS A 143 3.32 -5.19 15.92
N THR A 144 2.88 -5.03 17.16
CA THR A 144 3.46 -4.15 18.19
C THR A 144 4.97 -4.31 18.40
N THR A 145 5.56 -5.40 17.93
CA THR A 145 7.00 -5.66 17.94
C THR A 145 7.73 -5.11 16.72
N SER A 146 7.03 -4.67 15.68
CA SER A 146 7.67 -4.01 14.53
C SER A 146 8.13 -2.61 14.94
N LYS A 147 9.38 -2.25 14.61
CA LYS A 147 9.90 -0.90 14.82
C LYS A 147 9.08 0.20 14.12
N ASP A 148 8.32 -0.16 13.11
CA ASP A 148 7.50 0.75 12.30
C ASP A 148 6.03 0.75 12.72
N TYR A 149 5.66 -0.02 13.77
CA TYR A 149 4.29 -0.03 14.29
C TYR A 149 3.98 1.29 15.00
N VAL A 150 2.84 1.86 14.66
CA VAL A 150 2.29 3.03 15.36
C VAL A 150 0.92 2.68 15.95
N GLY A 151 0.79 2.81 17.26
CA GLY A 151 -0.43 2.45 17.97
C GLY A 151 -1.59 3.45 17.81
N TRP A 152 -1.29 4.64 17.29
CA TRP A 152 -2.25 5.74 17.19
C TRP A 152 -3.06 5.75 15.87
N HIS A 153 -2.69 4.93 14.86
CA HIS A 153 -3.43 4.82 13.61
C HIS A 153 -3.93 3.39 13.39
N PRO A 154 -5.26 3.17 13.20
CA PRO A 154 -5.85 1.83 13.24
C PRO A 154 -5.49 0.94 12.05
N THR A 155 -5.10 1.53 10.91
CA THR A 155 -4.86 0.81 9.65
C THR A 155 -3.46 1.03 9.08
N THR A 156 -2.46 1.19 9.97
CA THR A 156 -1.06 1.36 9.58
C THR A 156 -0.59 0.21 8.67
N LYS A 157 -0.02 0.53 7.53
CA LYS A 157 0.58 -0.46 6.62
C LYS A 157 2.01 -0.80 7.04
N ASN A 158 2.42 -2.03 6.78
CA ASN A 158 3.77 -2.49 7.03
C ASN A 158 4.75 -1.83 6.05
N VAL A 159 5.79 -1.18 6.58
CA VAL A 159 6.74 -0.40 5.76
C VAL A 159 7.56 -1.30 4.83
N ASP A 160 8.00 -2.49 5.26
CA ASP A 160 8.76 -3.42 4.41
C ASP A 160 7.98 -3.83 3.15
N ILE A 161 6.65 -3.97 3.26
CA ILE A 161 5.76 -4.28 2.13
C ILE A 161 5.72 -3.11 1.16
N LEU A 162 5.60 -1.89 1.69
CA LEU A 162 5.56 -0.66 0.90
C LEU A 162 6.91 -0.39 0.24
N GLU A 163 8.04 -0.60 0.94
CA GLU A 163 9.38 -0.50 0.35
C GLU A 163 9.53 -1.44 -0.86
N ARG A 164 9.04 -2.68 -0.76
CA ARG A 164 9.08 -3.62 -1.89
C ARG A 164 8.28 -3.12 -3.08
N ILE A 165 7.09 -2.56 -2.87
CA ILE A 165 6.25 -1.97 -3.91
C ILE A 165 6.95 -0.76 -4.55
N VAL A 166 7.48 0.13 -3.71
CA VAL A 166 8.19 1.34 -4.15
C VAL A 166 9.40 0.97 -5.01
N ARG A 167 10.23 0.04 -4.55
CA ARG A 167 11.40 -0.45 -5.30
C ARG A 167 10.99 -1.10 -6.63
N ALA A 168 9.93 -1.91 -6.63
CA ALA A 168 9.47 -2.60 -7.83
C ALA A 168 9.00 -1.64 -8.93
N TYR A 169 8.29 -0.56 -8.56
CA TYR A 169 7.55 0.27 -9.51
C TYR A 169 8.05 1.71 -9.65
N SER A 170 9.20 2.03 -9.04
CA SER A 170 9.84 3.34 -9.18
C SER A 170 11.35 3.24 -9.18
N ASN A 171 12.03 4.24 -9.76
CA ASN A 171 13.47 4.42 -9.66
C ASN A 171 13.81 5.41 -8.54
N GLU A 172 15.07 5.41 -8.09
CA GLU A 172 15.60 6.43 -7.18
C GLU A 172 15.37 7.83 -7.76
N GLY A 173 14.96 8.76 -6.92
CA GLY A 173 14.59 10.13 -7.31
C GLY A 173 13.20 10.30 -7.95
N ASP A 174 12.48 9.21 -8.26
CA ASP A 174 11.09 9.28 -8.75
C ASP A 174 10.15 9.84 -7.67
N ASN A 175 9.00 10.38 -8.12
CA ASN A 175 7.96 10.88 -7.22
C ASN A 175 6.95 9.77 -6.91
N VAL A 176 6.63 9.61 -5.63
CA VAL A 176 5.56 8.76 -5.10
C VAL A 176 4.45 9.66 -4.56
N LEU A 177 3.21 9.41 -4.94
CA LEU A 177 2.04 10.11 -4.42
C LEU A 177 1.19 9.17 -3.59
N ASP A 178 0.86 9.55 -2.35
CA ASP A 178 -0.12 8.88 -1.49
C ASP A 178 -1.20 9.86 -1.07
N ILE A 179 -2.38 9.74 -1.68
CA ILE A 179 -3.50 10.63 -1.42
C ILE A 179 -4.31 10.26 -0.16
N PHE A 180 -3.93 9.18 0.52
CA PHE A 180 -4.52 8.71 1.78
C PHE A 180 -3.41 8.35 2.76
N SER A 181 -2.59 9.34 3.11
CA SER A 181 -1.29 9.14 3.76
C SER A 181 -1.40 8.49 5.15
N GLY A 182 -2.48 8.79 5.89
CA GLY A 182 -2.76 8.21 7.21
C GLY A 182 -1.57 8.34 8.15
N SER A 183 -0.98 7.21 8.53
CA SER A 183 0.20 7.18 9.40
C SER A 183 1.53 7.54 8.71
N GLY A 184 1.53 7.89 7.42
CA GLY A 184 2.76 8.21 6.67
C GLY A 184 3.62 7.00 6.29
N SER A 185 3.09 5.78 6.33
CA SER A 185 3.89 4.58 6.05
C SER A 185 4.47 4.56 4.63
N THR A 186 3.72 5.04 3.62
CA THR A 186 4.22 5.17 2.25
C THR A 186 5.34 6.19 2.15
N ALA A 187 5.25 7.29 2.90
CA ALA A 187 6.29 8.32 2.93
C ALA A 187 7.59 7.76 3.53
N VAL A 188 7.50 7.07 4.67
CA VAL A 188 8.66 6.40 5.30
C VAL A 188 9.30 5.41 4.33
N ALA A 189 8.51 4.55 3.68
CA ALA A 189 9.01 3.58 2.71
C ALA A 189 9.69 4.25 1.51
N SER A 190 9.08 5.31 0.98
CA SER A 190 9.60 6.03 -0.19
C SER A 190 10.93 6.71 0.12
N LEU A 191 11.03 7.41 1.24
CA LEU A 191 12.26 8.10 1.65
C LEU A 191 13.40 7.13 1.96
N ARG A 192 13.13 5.99 2.60
CA ARG A 192 14.12 4.91 2.81
C ARG A 192 14.62 4.28 1.51
N CYS A 193 13.87 4.44 0.44
CA CYS A 193 14.23 3.97 -0.88
C CYS A 193 14.74 5.08 -1.81
N ASP A 194 15.11 6.25 -1.29
CA ASP A 194 15.61 7.41 -2.04
C ASP A 194 14.61 7.94 -3.09
N ARG A 195 13.30 7.83 -2.80
CA ARG A 195 12.23 8.43 -3.62
C ARG A 195 11.73 9.71 -2.98
N LYS A 196 11.25 10.63 -3.81
CA LYS A 196 10.51 11.82 -3.35
C LYS A 196 9.08 11.42 -3.08
N VAL A 197 8.45 12.02 -2.07
CA VAL A 197 7.07 11.69 -1.69
C VAL A 197 6.23 12.95 -1.53
N LEU A 198 4.98 12.84 -1.96
CA LEU A 198 3.90 13.79 -1.65
C LEU A 198 2.77 12.99 -1.01
N GLY A 199 2.38 13.36 0.21
CA GLY A 199 1.27 12.76 0.94
C GLY A 199 0.12 13.76 1.14
N CYS A 200 -1.10 13.25 1.15
CA CYS A 200 -2.30 14.01 1.54
C CYS A 200 -2.96 13.30 2.72
N GLU A 201 -3.24 14.03 3.79
CA GLU A 201 -3.99 13.56 4.95
C GLU A 201 -5.02 14.63 5.35
N LEU A 202 -6.25 14.20 5.59
CA LEU A 202 -7.36 15.08 5.92
C LEU A 202 -7.50 15.31 7.43
N ASP A 203 -7.18 14.29 8.23
CA ASP A 203 -7.23 14.38 9.69
C ASP A 203 -5.95 15.07 10.19
N GLU A 204 -6.12 16.25 10.82
CA GLU A 204 -5.01 17.09 11.28
C GLU A 204 -4.12 16.36 12.31
N GLU A 205 -4.72 15.62 13.24
CA GLU A 205 -3.97 14.84 14.24
C GLU A 205 -3.10 13.76 13.56
N TYR A 206 -3.65 13.05 12.56
CA TYR A 206 -2.89 12.06 11.82
C TYR A 206 -1.80 12.71 10.96
N TYR A 207 -2.10 13.86 10.37
CA TYR A 207 -1.12 14.63 9.61
C TYR A 207 0.08 15.01 10.48
N GLU A 208 -0.14 15.68 11.62
CA GLU A 208 0.94 16.10 12.54
C GLU A 208 1.78 14.93 13.03
N LYS A 209 1.13 13.85 13.49
CA LYS A 209 1.83 12.64 13.95
C LYS A 209 2.61 11.95 12.83
N SER A 210 2.10 11.98 11.60
CA SER A 210 2.78 11.40 10.46
C SER A 210 4.04 12.18 10.09
N ILE A 211 4.04 13.51 10.19
CA ILE A 211 5.22 14.34 9.94
C ILE A 211 6.33 14.00 10.94
N VAL A 212 6.02 13.96 12.24
CA VAL A 212 6.99 13.58 13.28
C VAL A 212 7.58 12.20 12.98
N ARG A 213 6.75 11.20 12.71
CA ARG A 213 7.18 9.85 12.35
C ARG A 213 8.11 9.82 11.14
N ILE A 214 7.76 10.56 10.08
CA ILE A 214 8.57 10.62 8.87
C ILE A 214 9.94 11.20 9.17
N GLU A 215 10.01 12.33 9.88
CA GLU A 215 11.26 12.99 10.26
C GLU A 215 12.15 12.07 11.11
N GLU A 216 11.61 11.44 12.13
CA GLU A 216 12.33 10.46 12.95
C GLU A 216 12.87 9.29 12.10
N SER A 217 12.11 8.83 11.11
CA SER A 217 12.49 7.69 10.26
C SER A 217 13.67 7.95 9.34
N ILE A 218 13.97 9.22 9.04
CA ILE A 218 15.09 9.68 8.22
C ILE A 218 16.19 10.40 9.04
N GLY A 219 16.10 10.33 10.39
CA GLY A 219 17.12 10.88 11.28
C GLY A 219 17.09 12.40 11.44
N ILE A 220 15.98 13.06 11.06
CA ILE A 220 15.76 14.48 11.34
C ILE A 220 15.15 14.59 12.74
N THR A 221 15.90 15.16 13.68
CA THR A 221 15.37 15.51 15.00
C THR A 221 14.93 16.96 14.98
N ARG A 222 13.62 17.22 15.07
CA ARG A 222 13.16 18.57 15.39
C ARG A 222 13.53 18.87 16.84
N PHE A 223 14.34 19.87 17.04
CA PHE A 223 14.36 20.55 18.32
C PHE A 223 13.02 21.27 18.45
N MET A 224 12.08 20.68 19.18
CA MET A 224 10.88 21.40 19.58
C MET A 224 11.37 22.55 20.44
N ASN A 225 11.36 23.76 19.90
CA ASN A 225 11.48 24.95 20.70
C ASN A 225 10.32 24.93 21.70
N ALA A 226 10.63 24.60 22.94
CA ALA A 226 9.75 24.82 24.06
C ALA A 226 9.77 26.35 24.29
N ASP A 227 9.01 27.08 23.48
CA ASP A 227 8.75 28.47 23.70
C ASP A 227 7.29 28.77 23.47
N ASN A 228 6.65 29.05 24.61
CA ASN A 228 5.36 29.67 24.96
C ASN A 228 4.14 28.78 25.03
#